data_8f6887a91802accd1c047fd204e6beff
#
_entry.id   8f6887a91802accd1c047fd204e6beff
#
_cell.length_a   1.000
_cell.length_b   1.000
_cell.length_c   1.000
_cell.angle_alpha   90.00
_cell.angle_beta   90.00
_cell.angle_gamma   90.00
#
_symmetry.space_group_name_H-M   'P 1'
#
loop_
_entity.id
_entity.type
_entity.pdbx_description
1 polymer ?
#
loop_
_entity_poly.entity_id
_entity_poly.type
_entity_poly.pdbx_seq_one_letter_code
_entity_poly.pdbx_strand_id
1 'polypeptide(L)'
;VLALSSFIALGLVTAAVALVSYDGQVGQINRISGQGVLTRTATPSEPMNFLVVGVDNAEGLDPNDPVLRGRFEASLLSDTIMVVRVDPTLNKAWLLSIPRDLWVTIAGTGTKGKINSALALGGPQMLIDTIQTELDVPINHYVQVNFAGFRNLVSVIGGVPVWFDREVRDTNTGLNVEVPGCVNLEGEQALAFVRSRYYEVFDGGEWISDPTGDSGRIARQQTFIRAALNRAVAQGARNPFEMQRLIEATEGEVVLDDALSLEALLDLGERFRDFNVESFEVVTLPVDNGYAGAAAVGYLRTAEAQPLLAVFRGQTLLGTPNALARVEVRNGTGQAGQASSVAETLRSEGFTVVGTADAPGYGGPTVIRYAPSALLEAVTVARYIGRDAVLERAPDGEITGETRVVLITGSDFTGLLPTPLTFEDFSIYVEQARAEYEAAKAAGVPDEGEGLTVDDVTAGSVTAPSITT
;
A
#
# COMPACT_ATOMS: atom_id res chain seq x y z
N VAL A 1 -7.64 4.99 -13.49
CA VAL A 1 -8.55 5.12 -12.36
C VAL A 1 -7.81 5.05 -11.02
N LEU A 2 -6.77 4.21 -10.82
CA LEU A 2 -6.01 4.09 -9.57
C LEU A 2 -5.17 5.33 -9.19
N ALA A 3 -4.72 6.14 -10.14
CA ALA A 3 -3.98 7.37 -9.84
C ALA A 3 -4.85 8.51 -9.31
N LEU A 4 -6.15 8.40 -9.53
CA LEU A 4 -7.15 9.39 -9.14
C LEU A 4 -7.15 9.68 -7.66
N SER A 5 -7.11 8.64 -6.88
CA SER A 5 -7.39 8.65 -5.47
C SER A 5 -6.21 9.04 -4.58
N SER A 6 -4.97 8.75 -4.99
CA SER A 6 -3.79 9.14 -4.19
C SER A 6 -3.50 10.62 -4.27
N PHE A 7 -3.78 11.20 -5.42
CA PHE A 7 -3.75 12.63 -5.63
C PHE A 7 -4.71 13.36 -4.70
N ILE A 8 -5.86 12.75 -4.48
CA ILE A 8 -6.93 13.27 -3.67
C ILE A 8 -6.62 13.12 -2.18
N ALA A 9 -6.09 12.01 -1.73
CA ALA A 9 -5.83 11.81 -0.30
C ALA A 9 -4.80 12.79 0.25
N LEU A 10 -3.72 13.06 -0.48
CA LEU A 10 -2.74 14.06 -0.04
C LEU A 10 -3.09 15.47 -0.55
N GLY A 11 -3.67 15.60 -1.73
CA GLY A 11 -4.24 16.86 -2.21
C GLY A 11 -5.42 17.32 -1.35
N LEU A 12 -6.25 16.41 -0.81
CA LEU A 12 -7.32 16.74 0.13
C LEU A 12 -6.80 17.03 1.53
N VAL A 13 -5.80 16.31 1.99
CA VAL A 13 -5.09 16.66 3.24
C VAL A 13 -4.48 18.07 3.14
N THR A 14 -3.94 18.40 1.99
CA THR A 14 -3.44 19.74 1.72
C THR A 14 -4.54 20.72 1.28
N ALA A 15 -5.62 20.32 0.58
CA ALA A 15 -6.72 21.17 0.10
C ALA A 15 -7.61 21.69 1.21
N ALA A 16 -7.74 20.97 2.25
CA ALA A 16 -8.53 21.38 3.39
C ALA A 16 -7.92 22.51 4.22
N VAL A 17 -6.62 22.71 4.14
CA VAL A 17 -5.93 23.83 4.83
C VAL A 17 -6.39 25.19 4.34
N ALA A 18 -6.89 25.31 3.11
CA ALA A 18 -7.30 26.59 2.53
C ALA A 18 -8.76 27.01 2.81
N LEU A 19 -9.61 26.07 3.21
CA LEU A 19 -11.04 26.32 3.42
C LEU A 19 -11.37 27.17 4.66
N VAL A 20 -10.46 27.32 5.63
CA VAL A 20 -10.70 28.09 6.86
C VAL A 20 -10.94 29.60 6.65
N SER A 21 -10.48 30.12 5.53
CA SER A 21 -10.60 31.57 5.28
C SER A 21 -11.93 32.02 4.71
N TYR A 22 -12.88 31.09 4.45
CA TYR A 22 -14.13 31.45 3.77
C TYR A 22 -15.36 30.72 4.30
N ASP A 23 -15.81 31.10 5.45
CA ASP A 23 -16.94 30.52 6.21
C ASP A 23 -18.33 30.63 5.52
N GLY A 24 -18.39 31.04 4.26
CA GLY A 24 -19.63 31.31 3.52
C GLY A 24 -19.93 30.45 2.29
N GLN A 25 -18.98 29.67 1.75
CA GLN A 25 -19.16 28.95 0.47
C GLN A 25 -18.98 27.43 0.53
N VAL A 26 -18.65 26.84 1.68
CA VAL A 26 -18.42 25.37 1.84
C VAL A 26 -19.72 24.54 1.72
N GLY A 27 -20.84 25.16 1.42
CA GLY A 27 -22.16 24.52 1.37
C GLY A 27 -22.43 23.59 0.17
N GLN A 28 -21.49 23.44 -0.78
CA GLN A 28 -21.76 22.73 -2.04
C GLN A 28 -20.99 21.42 -2.24
N ILE A 29 -20.07 21.04 -1.33
CA ILE A 29 -19.43 19.72 -1.40
C ILE A 29 -20.44 18.65 -1.00
N ASN A 30 -20.64 17.65 -1.85
CA ASN A 30 -21.50 16.52 -1.55
C ASN A 30 -20.93 15.72 -0.37
N ARG A 31 -21.78 15.43 0.63
CA ARG A 31 -21.35 14.70 1.82
C ARG A 31 -22.16 13.43 2.02
N ILE A 32 -21.48 12.39 2.52
CA ILE A 32 -22.12 11.18 2.99
C ILE A 32 -22.11 11.16 4.52
N SER A 33 -23.13 10.56 5.12
CA SER A 33 -23.11 10.30 6.55
C SER A 33 -22.22 9.13 6.87
N GLY A 34 -21.17 9.37 7.67
CA GLY A 34 -20.28 8.32 8.18
C GLY A 34 -20.74 7.71 9.50
N GLN A 35 -21.91 8.10 10.02
CA GLN A 35 -22.40 7.65 11.33
C GLN A 35 -22.63 6.14 11.36
N GLY A 36 -21.92 5.46 12.26
CA GLY A 36 -22.07 4.02 12.50
C GLY A 36 -21.27 3.12 11.60
N VAL A 37 -20.60 3.64 10.56
CA VAL A 37 -19.81 2.87 9.59
C VAL A 37 -18.33 3.24 9.68
N LEU A 38 -18.00 4.53 9.79
CA LEU A 38 -16.62 4.97 9.90
C LEU A 38 -16.06 4.72 11.30
N THR A 39 -14.82 4.24 11.35
CA THR A 39 -14.07 4.11 12.59
C THR A 39 -13.65 5.50 13.07
N ARG A 40 -14.05 5.88 14.28
CA ARG A 40 -13.67 7.18 14.84
C ARG A 40 -12.24 7.17 15.35
N THR A 41 -11.47 8.21 15.04
CA THR A 41 -10.20 8.51 15.70
C THR A 41 -10.47 9.32 16.96
N ALA A 42 -9.70 9.06 18.01
CA ALA A 42 -9.83 9.80 19.27
C ALA A 42 -9.28 11.22 19.16
N THR A 43 -8.21 11.40 18.39
CA THR A 43 -7.53 12.68 18.15
C THR A 43 -7.02 12.80 16.72
N PRO A 44 -6.90 14.02 16.16
CA PRO A 44 -6.30 14.25 14.84
C PRO A 44 -4.80 13.85 14.75
N SER A 45 -4.15 13.60 15.89
CA SER A 45 -2.76 13.15 15.94
C SER A 45 -2.60 11.63 15.77
N GLU A 46 -3.70 10.89 15.80
CA GLU A 46 -3.65 9.45 15.62
C GLU A 46 -3.54 9.09 14.14
N PRO A 47 -2.92 7.94 13.83
CA PRO A 47 -2.92 7.41 12.47
C PRO A 47 -4.34 7.13 11.98
N MET A 48 -4.64 7.49 10.73
CA MET A 48 -5.98 7.32 10.16
C MET A 48 -5.94 6.80 8.73
N ASN A 49 -6.99 6.10 8.35
CA ASN A 49 -7.17 5.52 7.02
C ASN A 49 -8.26 6.27 6.25
N PHE A 50 -7.91 6.74 5.07
CA PHE A 50 -8.83 7.34 4.10
C PHE A 50 -9.16 6.31 3.03
N LEU A 51 -10.42 5.93 2.90
CA LEU A 51 -10.87 5.16 1.75
C LEU A 51 -11.11 6.11 0.59
N VAL A 52 -10.32 5.97 -0.44
CA VAL A 52 -10.38 6.80 -1.63
C VAL A 52 -10.91 5.99 -2.81
N VAL A 53 -12.00 6.45 -3.41
CA VAL A 53 -12.76 5.74 -4.44
C VAL A 53 -12.84 6.57 -5.70
N GLY A 54 -12.34 6.01 -6.80
CA GLY A 54 -12.54 6.56 -8.12
C GLY A 54 -13.77 5.94 -8.78
N VAL A 55 -14.73 6.77 -9.15
CA VAL A 55 -15.95 6.31 -9.82
C VAL A 55 -15.94 6.69 -11.28
N ASP A 56 -16.49 5.76 -12.07
CA ASP A 56 -16.64 5.90 -13.51
C ASP A 56 -18.07 6.35 -13.82
N ASN A 57 -18.36 7.63 -13.55
CA ASN A 57 -19.63 8.23 -13.95
C ASN A 57 -19.43 9.39 -14.92
N ALA A 58 -20.49 9.69 -15.67
CA ALA A 58 -20.51 10.75 -16.68
C ALA A 58 -20.84 12.14 -16.10
N GLU A 59 -21.06 12.23 -14.78
CA GLU A 59 -21.44 13.47 -14.12
C GLU A 59 -20.36 14.53 -14.27
N GLY A 60 -20.72 15.73 -14.68
CA GLY A 60 -19.77 16.82 -14.93
C GLY A 60 -19.03 16.74 -16.28
N LEU A 61 -19.28 15.72 -17.14
CA LEU A 61 -18.64 15.59 -18.45
C LEU A 61 -19.58 16.07 -19.59
N ASP A 62 -18.96 16.57 -20.68
CA ASP A 62 -19.67 16.80 -21.94
C ASP A 62 -20.21 15.46 -22.48
N PRO A 63 -21.48 15.39 -22.95
CA PRO A 63 -22.03 14.16 -23.51
C PRO A 63 -21.22 13.58 -24.70
N ASN A 64 -20.41 14.40 -25.36
CA ASN A 64 -19.54 13.98 -26.47
C ASN A 64 -18.10 13.66 -25.98
N ASP A 65 -17.83 13.67 -24.69
CA ASP A 65 -16.52 13.41 -24.16
C ASP A 65 -15.97 12.06 -24.63
N PRO A 66 -14.73 12.01 -25.16
CA PRO A 66 -14.12 10.77 -25.63
C PRO A 66 -14.07 9.66 -24.57
N VAL A 67 -14.06 10.01 -23.31
CA VAL A 67 -14.08 9.08 -22.16
C VAL A 67 -15.36 8.26 -22.11
N LEU A 68 -16.47 8.78 -22.64
CA LEU A 68 -17.79 8.14 -22.64
C LEU A 68 -18.02 7.18 -23.81
N ARG A 69 -17.09 7.10 -24.77
CA ARG A 69 -17.24 6.25 -25.95
C ARG A 69 -17.37 4.77 -25.59
N GLY A 70 -18.44 4.14 -26.04
CA GLY A 70 -18.69 2.71 -25.82
C GLY A 70 -19.21 2.35 -24.44
N ARG A 71 -19.65 3.33 -23.65
CA ARG A 71 -20.24 3.12 -22.32
C ARG A 71 -21.74 3.31 -22.39
N PHE A 72 -22.45 2.24 -22.11
CA PHE A 72 -23.89 2.22 -22.00
C PHE A 72 -24.27 2.16 -20.54
N GLU A 73 -24.99 3.18 -20.07
CA GLU A 73 -25.53 3.36 -18.72
C GLU A 73 -24.54 3.28 -17.55
N ALA A 74 -24.47 4.37 -16.82
CA ALA A 74 -23.60 4.55 -15.67
C ALA A 74 -24.08 3.73 -14.47
N SER A 75 -23.65 2.48 -14.37
CA SER A 75 -23.61 1.86 -13.05
C SER A 75 -22.48 2.52 -12.25
N LEU A 76 -22.78 2.99 -11.04
CA LEU A 76 -21.80 3.61 -10.14
C LEU A 76 -20.83 2.52 -9.64
N LEU A 77 -19.91 2.07 -10.51
CA LEU A 77 -18.87 1.11 -10.14
C LEU A 77 -17.64 1.84 -9.65
N SER A 78 -17.07 1.34 -8.59
CA SER A 78 -15.75 1.78 -8.14
C SER A 78 -14.67 1.09 -8.97
N ASP A 79 -14.18 1.79 -9.97
CA ASP A 79 -13.07 1.28 -10.80
C ASP A 79 -11.72 1.38 -10.08
N THR A 80 -11.69 2.17 -9.01
CA THR A 80 -10.53 2.36 -8.16
C THR A 80 -10.94 2.35 -6.71
N ILE A 81 -10.28 1.51 -5.93
CA ILE A 81 -10.46 1.41 -4.50
C ILE A 81 -9.09 1.44 -3.86
N MET A 82 -8.84 2.43 -3.01
CA MET A 82 -7.56 2.55 -2.31
C MET A 82 -7.79 2.96 -0.87
N VAL A 83 -6.90 2.49 0.00
CA VAL A 83 -6.81 2.98 1.37
C VAL A 83 -5.50 3.73 1.52
N VAL A 84 -5.58 4.98 1.92
CA VAL A 84 -4.40 5.78 2.27
C VAL A 84 -4.34 5.87 3.78
N ARG A 85 -3.27 5.33 4.34
CA ARG A 85 -2.95 5.49 5.74
C ARG A 85 -2.02 6.68 5.90
N VAL A 86 -2.38 7.57 6.79
CA VAL A 86 -1.56 8.71 7.20
C VAL A 86 -1.19 8.54 8.67
N ASP A 87 0.09 8.62 8.97
CA ASP A 87 0.60 8.56 10.33
C ASP A 87 1.38 9.83 10.66
N PRO A 88 0.73 10.81 11.33
CA PRO A 88 1.37 12.07 11.70
C PRO A 88 2.51 11.89 12.70
N THR A 89 2.50 10.82 13.49
CA THR A 89 3.52 10.57 14.53
C THR A 89 4.85 10.11 13.92
N LEU A 90 4.77 9.37 12.82
CA LEU A 90 5.92 8.88 12.07
C LEU A 90 6.29 9.79 10.89
N ASN A 91 5.46 10.80 10.58
CA ASN A 91 5.55 11.61 9.35
C ASN A 91 5.61 10.72 8.09
N LYS A 92 4.81 9.66 8.06
CA LYS A 92 4.75 8.67 6.98
C LYS A 92 3.34 8.49 6.45
N ALA A 93 3.26 8.09 5.20
CA ALA A 93 2.00 7.70 4.59
C ALA A 93 2.19 6.47 3.68
N TRP A 94 1.14 5.63 3.64
CA TRP A 94 1.08 4.41 2.82
C TRP A 94 -0.19 4.40 1.99
N LEU A 95 -0.11 3.80 0.82
CA LEU A 95 -1.26 3.59 -0.04
C LEU A 95 -1.40 2.10 -0.36
N LEU A 96 -2.55 1.54 -0.02
CA LEU A 96 -2.97 0.20 -0.42
C LEU A 96 -3.94 0.29 -1.60
N SER A 97 -3.55 -0.24 -2.75
CA SER A 97 -4.46 -0.43 -3.87
C SER A 97 -5.19 -1.77 -3.71
N ILE A 98 -6.52 -1.72 -3.68
CA ILE A 98 -7.39 -2.91 -3.61
C ILE A 98 -7.88 -3.20 -5.02
N PRO A 99 -7.57 -4.39 -5.61
CA PRO A 99 -8.07 -4.75 -6.92
C PRO A 99 -9.61 -4.77 -6.95
N ARG A 100 -10.21 -4.06 -7.90
CA ARG A 100 -11.69 -3.93 -8.01
C ARG A 100 -12.41 -5.26 -8.20
N ASP A 101 -11.72 -6.25 -8.78
CA ASP A 101 -12.23 -7.58 -9.05
C ASP A 101 -12.00 -8.57 -7.88
N LEU A 102 -11.53 -8.07 -6.71
CA LEU A 102 -11.33 -8.88 -5.50
C LEU A 102 -12.65 -9.57 -5.13
N TRP A 103 -12.60 -10.91 -4.98
CA TRP A 103 -13.76 -11.76 -4.71
C TRP A 103 -13.97 -11.93 -3.21
N VAL A 104 -14.97 -11.22 -2.69
CA VAL A 104 -15.24 -11.12 -1.25
C VAL A 104 -16.73 -11.32 -0.96
N THR A 105 -17.08 -11.49 0.31
CA THR A 105 -18.47 -11.43 0.77
C THR A 105 -18.89 -9.97 0.84
N ILE A 106 -19.93 -9.58 0.10
CA ILE A 106 -20.44 -8.22 0.14
C ILE A 106 -21.25 -8.01 1.42
N ALA A 107 -20.86 -7.05 2.21
CA ALA A 107 -21.48 -6.76 3.50
C ALA A 107 -23.00 -6.59 3.39
N GLY A 108 -23.75 -7.15 4.35
CA GLY A 108 -25.21 -7.07 4.38
C GLY A 108 -25.95 -7.93 3.37
N THR A 109 -25.26 -8.51 2.36
CA THR A 109 -25.92 -9.36 1.34
C THR A 109 -25.81 -10.87 1.63
N GLY A 110 -24.79 -11.28 2.38
CA GLY A 110 -24.45 -12.69 2.61
C GLY A 110 -23.96 -13.43 1.36
N THR A 111 -23.75 -12.73 0.24
CA THR A 111 -23.31 -13.32 -1.03
C THR A 111 -21.92 -12.83 -1.42
N LYS A 112 -21.16 -13.67 -2.13
CA LYS A 112 -19.88 -13.27 -2.69
C LYS A 112 -20.05 -12.50 -4.01
N GLY A 113 -19.21 -11.50 -4.19
CA GLY A 113 -19.17 -10.68 -5.39
C GLY A 113 -17.81 -9.99 -5.56
N LYS A 114 -17.64 -9.30 -6.67
CA LYS A 114 -16.48 -8.40 -6.83
C LYS A 114 -16.64 -7.21 -5.89
N ILE A 115 -15.58 -6.82 -5.20
CA ILE A 115 -15.63 -5.74 -4.19
C ILE A 115 -16.17 -4.42 -4.77
N ASN A 116 -15.90 -4.13 -6.06
CA ASN A 116 -16.40 -2.93 -6.71
C ASN A 116 -17.93 -2.88 -6.83
N SER A 117 -18.61 -4.02 -6.78
CA SER A 117 -20.08 -4.08 -6.83
C SER A 117 -20.73 -3.57 -5.53
N ALA A 118 -20.00 -3.55 -4.41
CA ALA A 118 -20.54 -3.06 -3.15
C ALA A 118 -21.02 -1.59 -3.23
N LEU A 119 -20.28 -0.75 -3.96
CA LEU A 119 -20.67 0.65 -4.18
C LEU A 119 -21.98 0.78 -4.95
N ALA A 120 -22.15 -0.04 -6.00
CA ALA A 120 -23.36 -0.03 -6.82
C ALA A 120 -24.59 -0.59 -6.08
N LEU A 121 -24.38 -1.58 -5.19
CA LEU A 121 -25.45 -2.27 -4.48
C LEU A 121 -25.97 -1.48 -3.26
N GLY A 122 -25.11 -0.82 -2.51
CA GLY A 122 -25.49 -0.16 -1.27
C GLY A 122 -24.72 1.14 -0.96
N GLY A 123 -24.09 1.73 -1.97
CA GLY A 123 -23.41 3.00 -1.84
C GLY A 123 -22.10 2.90 -1.03
N PRO A 124 -21.59 4.06 -0.62
CA PRO A 124 -20.34 4.15 0.13
C PRO A 124 -20.32 3.33 1.42
N GLN A 125 -21.43 3.30 2.17
CA GLN A 125 -21.53 2.55 3.42
C GLN A 125 -21.23 1.06 3.21
N MET A 126 -21.88 0.44 2.20
CA MET A 126 -21.68 -0.99 1.92
C MET A 126 -20.26 -1.30 1.49
N LEU A 127 -19.61 -0.42 0.74
CA LEU A 127 -18.22 -0.58 0.34
C LEU A 127 -17.29 -0.49 1.57
N ILE A 128 -17.50 0.49 2.45
CA ILE A 128 -16.75 0.65 3.71
C ILE A 128 -16.90 -0.60 4.58
N ASP A 129 -18.15 -1.03 4.83
CA ASP A 129 -18.43 -2.23 5.63
C ASP A 129 -17.80 -3.48 5.05
N THR A 130 -17.83 -3.63 3.71
CA THR A 130 -17.20 -4.77 3.03
C THR A 130 -15.68 -4.77 3.26
N ILE A 131 -15.02 -3.63 3.12
CA ILE A 131 -13.57 -3.52 3.35
C ILE A 131 -13.22 -3.80 4.82
N GLN A 132 -13.96 -3.21 5.75
CA GLN A 132 -13.74 -3.42 7.19
C GLN A 132 -13.96 -4.88 7.59
N THR A 133 -14.98 -5.54 7.04
CA THR A 133 -15.31 -6.93 7.40
C THR A 133 -14.36 -7.94 6.76
N GLU A 134 -14.04 -7.80 5.47
CA GLU A 134 -13.27 -8.80 4.72
C GLU A 134 -11.76 -8.62 4.85
N LEU A 135 -11.29 -7.38 5.05
CA LEU A 135 -9.86 -7.07 5.16
C LEU A 135 -9.43 -6.67 6.58
N ASP A 136 -10.39 -6.51 7.50
CA ASP A 136 -10.17 -6.03 8.87
C ASP A 136 -9.38 -4.71 8.91
N VAL A 137 -9.63 -3.81 7.95
CA VAL A 137 -8.96 -2.50 7.83
C VAL A 137 -9.94 -1.41 8.28
N PRO A 138 -9.68 -0.71 9.40
CA PRO A 138 -10.54 0.37 9.84
C PRO A 138 -10.51 1.52 8.83
N ILE A 139 -11.67 2.09 8.52
CA ILE A 139 -11.79 3.25 7.63
C ILE A 139 -12.28 4.44 8.47
N ASN A 140 -11.46 5.49 8.51
CA ASN A 140 -11.75 6.70 9.30
C ASN A 140 -12.45 7.77 8.47
N HIS A 141 -12.07 7.87 7.18
CA HIS A 141 -12.61 8.86 6.26
C HIS A 141 -12.90 8.27 4.89
N TYR A 142 -13.87 8.87 4.20
CA TYR A 142 -14.27 8.50 2.85
C TYR A 142 -14.11 9.67 1.88
N VAL A 143 -13.52 9.39 0.73
CA VAL A 143 -13.34 10.35 -0.36
C VAL A 143 -13.68 9.67 -1.68
N GLN A 144 -14.58 10.26 -2.47
CA GLN A 144 -14.93 9.77 -3.80
C GLN A 144 -14.69 10.85 -4.84
N VAL A 145 -14.19 10.47 -6.00
CA VAL A 145 -13.91 11.39 -7.10
C VAL A 145 -14.32 10.77 -8.43
N ASN A 146 -14.93 11.58 -9.27
CA ASN A 146 -15.27 11.24 -10.65
C ASN A 146 -14.19 11.72 -11.64
N PHE A 147 -14.39 11.45 -12.93
CA PHE A 147 -13.43 11.84 -13.98
C PHE A 147 -13.26 13.35 -14.13
N ALA A 148 -14.36 14.11 -13.98
CA ALA A 148 -14.32 15.56 -14.08
C ALA A 148 -13.48 16.14 -12.94
N GLY A 149 -13.74 15.72 -11.70
CA GLY A 149 -12.96 16.12 -10.52
C GLY A 149 -11.47 15.79 -10.65
N PHE A 150 -11.13 14.64 -11.24
CA PHE A 150 -9.72 14.34 -11.51
C PHE A 150 -9.08 15.33 -12.47
N ARG A 151 -9.71 15.58 -13.62
CA ARG A 151 -9.17 16.51 -14.61
C ARG A 151 -8.95 17.89 -13.99
N ASN A 152 -9.91 18.34 -13.21
CA ASN A 152 -9.87 19.63 -12.54
C ASN A 152 -8.73 19.70 -11.52
N LEU A 153 -8.58 18.67 -10.68
CA LEU A 153 -7.46 18.58 -9.73
C LEU A 153 -6.10 18.63 -10.42
N VAL A 154 -5.92 17.85 -11.51
CA VAL A 154 -4.68 17.87 -12.28
C VAL A 154 -4.41 19.23 -12.89
N SER A 155 -5.45 19.89 -13.41
CA SER A 155 -5.33 21.20 -14.04
C SER A 155 -4.94 22.29 -13.04
N VAL A 156 -5.51 22.26 -11.83
CA VAL A 156 -5.22 23.26 -10.77
C VAL A 156 -3.77 23.17 -10.29
N ILE A 157 -3.19 21.98 -10.20
CA ILE A 157 -1.77 21.84 -9.84
C ILE A 157 -0.83 22.14 -11.04
N GLY A 158 -1.38 22.53 -12.19
CA GLY A 158 -0.61 22.87 -13.40
C GLY A 158 -0.05 21.65 -14.13
N GLY A 159 -0.76 20.52 -14.11
CA GLY A 159 -0.37 19.27 -14.74
C GLY A 159 0.66 18.47 -13.93
N VAL A 160 0.96 17.26 -14.41
CA VAL A 160 1.88 16.31 -13.76
C VAL A 160 3.02 15.97 -14.70
N PRO A 161 4.28 16.26 -14.35
CA PRO A 161 5.43 15.93 -15.18
C PRO A 161 5.72 14.42 -15.10
N VAL A 162 5.70 13.76 -16.25
CA VAL A 162 6.03 12.34 -16.40
C VAL A 162 7.11 12.19 -17.45
N TRP A 163 8.11 11.35 -17.18
CA TRP A 163 9.17 11.05 -18.12
C TRP A 163 8.77 9.91 -19.06
N PHE A 164 8.98 10.10 -20.35
CA PHE A 164 8.79 9.12 -21.39
C PHE A 164 10.08 8.94 -22.20
N ASP A 165 10.59 7.72 -22.25
CA ASP A 165 11.80 7.40 -23.02
C ASP A 165 11.55 7.38 -24.53
N ARG A 166 10.32 7.16 -24.95
CA ARG A 166 9.88 7.00 -26.34
C ARG A 166 8.50 7.62 -26.55
N GLU A 167 8.09 7.73 -27.81
CA GLU A 167 6.71 8.04 -28.16
C GLU A 167 5.79 6.94 -27.63
N VAL A 168 4.63 7.31 -27.06
CA VAL A 168 3.67 6.36 -26.52
C VAL A 168 2.24 6.73 -26.88
N ARG A 169 1.39 5.72 -27.00
CA ARG A 169 -0.03 5.92 -27.22
C ARG A 169 -0.89 4.84 -26.60
N ASP A 170 -2.16 5.14 -26.42
CA ASP A 170 -3.24 4.17 -26.22
C ASP A 170 -4.50 4.70 -26.89
N THR A 171 -4.85 4.09 -28.02
CA THR A 171 -5.99 4.55 -28.84
C THR A 171 -7.35 4.40 -28.16
N ASN A 172 -7.44 3.53 -27.13
CA ASN A 172 -8.69 3.32 -26.38
C ASN A 172 -8.90 4.39 -25.32
N THR A 173 -7.84 4.97 -24.79
CA THR A 173 -7.92 6.01 -23.76
C THR A 173 -7.71 7.41 -24.33
N GLY A 174 -7.14 7.52 -25.52
CA GLY A 174 -6.75 8.78 -26.15
C GLY A 174 -5.39 9.30 -25.68
N LEU A 175 -4.60 8.47 -24.98
CA LEU A 175 -3.22 8.83 -24.66
C LEU A 175 -2.41 8.98 -25.94
N ASN A 176 -1.69 10.09 -26.07
CA ASN A 176 -0.77 10.34 -27.19
C ASN A 176 0.39 11.25 -26.76
N VAL A 177 1.59 10.72 -26.71
CA VAL A 177 2.82 11.44 -26.43
C VAL A 177 3.75 11.28 -27.62
N GLU A 178 3.84 12.32 -28.44
CA GLU A 178 4.60 12.31 -29.69
C GLU A 178 6.08 12.68 -29.51
N VAL A 179 6.39 13.34 -28.41
CA VAL A 179 7.76 13.81 -28.15
C VAL A 179 8.25 13.21 -26.83
N PRO A 180 9.27 12.32 -26.87
CA PRO A 180 9.88 11.78 -25.67
C PRO A 180 10.49 12.88 -24.76
N GLY A 181 10.64 12.55 -23.49
CA GLY A 181 11.22 13.45 -22.49
C GLY A 181 10.26 13.67 -21.32
N CYS A 182 10.49 14.76 -20.58
CA CYS A 182 9.62 15.15 -19.48
C CYS A 182 8.40 15.88 -20.04
N VAL A 183 7.25 15.19 -20.06
CA VAL A 183 5.99 15.71 -20.58
C VAL A 183 5.07 16.06 -19.43
N ASN A 184 4.55 17.30 -19.42
CA ASN A 184 3.57 17.73 -18.44
C ASN A 184 2.19 17.26 -18.87
N LEU A 185 1.68 16.20 -18.24
CA LEU A 185 0.36 15.66 -18.54
C LEU A 185 -0.72 16.52 -17.88
N GLU A 186 -1.56 17.14 -18.70
CA GLU A 186 -2.74 17.89 -18.26
C GLU A 186 -3.98 16.99 -18.19
N GLY A 187 -5.06 17.48 -17.62
CA GLY A 187 -6.27 16.75 -17.23
C GLY A 187 -6.66 15.55 -18.10
N GLU A 188 -6.86 15.73 -19.42
CA GLU A 188 -7.26 14.63 -20.31
C GLU A 188 -6.14 13.62 -20.55
N GLN A 189 -4.94 14.07 -20.86
CA GLN A 189 -3.81 13.18 -21.10
C GLN A 189 -3.36 12.47 -19.81
N ALA A 190 -3.45 13.15 -18.67
CA ALA A 190 -3.26 12.54 -17.36
C ALA A 190 -4.28 11.42 -17.11
N LEU A 191 -5.57 11.69 -17.36
CA LEU A 191 -6.63 10.68 -17.23
C LEU A 191 -6.44 9.52 -18.22
N ALA A 192 -6.06 9.81 -19.45
CA ALA A 192 -5.76 8.80 -20.46
C ALA A 192 -4.58 7.91 -20.04
N PHE A 193 -3.50 8.50 -19.53
CA PHE A 193 -2.31 7.79 -19.07
C PHE A 193 -2.62 6.81 -17.94
N VAL A 194 -3.34 7.26 -16.91
CA VAL A 194 -3.64 6.41 -15.74
C VAL A 194 -4.68 5.33 -16.01
N ARG A 195 -5.45 5.45 -17.12
CA ARG A 195 -6.43 4.46 -17.57
C ARG A 195 -5.90 3.50 -18.62
N SER A 196 -4.72 3.78 -19.20
CA SER A 196 -4.16 3.02 -20.32
C SER A 196 -3.93 1.55 -19.96
N ARG A 197 -4.52 0.65 -20.75
CA ARG A 197 -4.33 -0.81 -20.69
C ARG A 197 -3.76 -1.38 -21.98
N TYR A 198 -3.92 -0.64 -23.08
CA TYR A 198 -3.43 -0.97 -24.40
C TYR A 198 -2.31 -0.01 -24.77
N TYR A 199 -1.36 0.09 -23.83
CA TYR A 199 -0.23 0.99 -23.95
C TYR A 199 0.72 0.48 -25.05
N GLU A 200 1.05 1.34 -25.99
CA GLU A 200 1.98 1.04 -27.06
C GLU A 200 3.16 2.02 -27.02
N VAL A 201 4.33 1.51 -27.33
CA VAL A 201 5.58 2.26 -27.43
C VAL A 201 6.05 2.23 -28.86
N PHE A 202 6.48 3.37 -29.42
CA PHE A 202 7.07 3.42 -30.74
C PHE A 202 8.56 3.05 -30.69
N ASP A 203 8.92 1.95 -31.36
CA ASP A 203 10.29 1.47 -31.40
C ASP A 203 10.63 0.88 -32.77
N GLY A 204 11.79 1.27 -33.32
CA GLY A 204 12.27 0.76 -34.61
C GLY A 204 11.37 1.01 -35.81
N GLY A 205 10.44 1.99 -35.72
CA GLY A 205 9.50 2.33 -36.80
C GLY A 205 8.14 1.66 -36.67
N GLU A 206 7.91 0.92 -35.59
CA GLU A 206 6.66 0.20 -35.33
C GLU A 206 6.11 0.48 -33.94
N TRP A 207 4.79 0.35 -33.77
CA TRP A 207 4.13 0.42 -32.46
C TRP A 207 4.11 -0.97 -31.82
N ILE A 208 4.74 -1.08 -30.66
CA ILE A 208 4.86 -2.32 -29.90
C ILE A 208 3.95 -2.22 -28.67
N SER A 209 3.03 -3.15 -28.54
CA SER A 209 2.15 -3.23 -27.37
C SER A 209 2.92 -3.65 -26.13
N ASP A 210 2.66 -2.96 -25.01
CA ASP A 210 3.14 -3.34 -23.69
C ASP A 210 2.48 -4.67 -23.26
N PRO A 211 3.24 -5.77 -23.11
CA PRO A 211 2.68 -7.06 -22.76
C PRO A 211 2.18 -7.12 -21.30
N THR A 212 2.52 -6.15 -20.48
CA THR A 212 2.18 -6.14 -19.04
C THR A 212 0.70 -5.83 -18.78
N GLY A 213 -0.03 -5.27 -19.73
CA GLY A 213 -1.47 -5.05 -19.65
C GLY A 213 -1.91 -4.32 -18.38
N ASP A 214 -2.62 -5.02 -17.51
CA ASP A 214 -3.15 -4.45 -16.26
C ASP A 214 -2.06 -4.15 -15.23
N SER A 215 -1.02 -4.97 -15.14
CA SER A 215 0.14 -4.71 -14.26
C SER A 215 0.90 -3.45 -14.69
N GLY A 216 1.08 -3.25 -15.99
CA GLY A 216 1.67 -2.02 -16.54
C GLY A 216 0.82 -0.78 -16.22
N ARG A 217 -0.51 -0.91 -16.25
CA ARG A 217 -1.39 0.17 -15.81
C ARG A 217 -1.14 0.52 -14.34
N ILE A 218 -1.06 -0.47 -13.45
CA ILE A 218 -0.80 -0.25 -12.03
C ILE A 218 0.55 0.47 -11.83
N ALA A 219 1.60 0.05 -12.51
CA ALA A 219 2.91 0.71 -12.44
C ALA A 219 2.85 2.17 -12.93
N ARG A 220 2.16 2.44 -14.07
CA ARG A 220 1.95 3.82 -14.56
C ARG A 220 1.19 4.68 -13.55
N GLN A 221 0.21 4.12 -12.90
CA GLN A 221 -0.55 4.80 -11.85
C GLN A 221 0.33 5.16 -10.66
N GLN A 222 1.17 4.24 -10.19
CA GLN A 222 2.12 4.50 -9.10
C GLN A 222 3.11 5.62 -9.46
N THR A 223 3.65 5.57 -10.68
CA THR A 223 4.53 6.63 -11.21
C THR A 223 3.81 7.98 -11.24
N PHE A 224 2.58 8.00 -11.74
CA PHE A 224 1.78 9.23 -11.79
C PHE A 224 1.49 9.80 -10.41
N ILE A 225 1.14 8.94 -9.46
CA ILE A 225 0.86 9.32 -8.07
C ILE A 225 2.06 10.04 -7.44
N ARG A 226 3.25 9.45 -7.53
CA ARG A 226 4.47 10.05 -6.98
C ARG A 226 4.79 11.39 -7.65
N ALA A 227 4.70 11.44 -8.98
CA ALA A 227 4.95 12.66 -9.74
C ALA A 227 3.94 13.77 -9.39
N ALA A 228 2.67 13.40 -9.25
CA ALA A 228 1.59 14.29 -8.89
C ALA A 228 1.74 14.85 -7.47
N LEU A 229 2.15 14.00 -6.54
CA LEU A 229 2.42 14.38 -5.16
C LEU A 229 3.60 15.36 -5.07
N ASN A 230 4.71 15.05 -5.75
CA ASN A 230 5.85 15.96 -5.87
C ASN A 230 5.43 17.30 -6.47
N ARG A 231 4.59 17.28 -7.51
CA ARG A 231 4.08 18.48 -8.14
C ARG A 231 3.22 19.32 -7.21
N ALA A 232 2.29 18.71 -6.49
CA ALA A 232 1.43 19.40 -5.53
C ALA A 232 2.25 20.08 -4.42
N VAL A 233 3.23 19.37 -3.86
CA VAL A 233 4.15 19.94 -2.87
C VAL A 233 4.96 21.09 -3.44
N ALA A 234 5.50 20.97 -4.66
CA ALA A 234 6.29 22.01 -5.32
C ALA A 234 5.47 23.26 -5.68
N GLN A 235 4.19 23.08 -6.03
CA GLN A 235 3.28 24.21 -6.35
C GLN A 235 2.75 24.92 -5.11
N GLY A 236 3.21 24.54 -3.94
CA GLY A 236 2.80 25.21 -2.71
C GLY A 236 1.42 24.75 -2.23
N ALA A 237 1.11 23.46 -2.40
CA ALA A 237 -0.05 22.87 -1.71
C ALA A 237 -0.01 23.09 -0.18
N ARG A 238 1.08 23.65 0.31
CA ARG A 238 1.29 24.23 1.64
C ARG A 238 0.80 25.69 1.75
N ASN A 239 0.36 26.32 0.63
CA ASN A 239 -0.14 27.67 0.62
C ASN A 239 -1.68 27.67 0.67
N PRO A 240 -2.30 28.30 1.68
CA PRO A 240 -3.76 28.36 1.83
C PRO A 240 -4.52 28.87 0.59
N PHE A 241 -3.95 29.79 -0.17
CA PHE A 241 -4.60 30.36 -1.35
C PHE A 241 -4.65 29.40 -2.55
N GLU A 242 -3.58 28.64 -2.79
CA GLU A 242 -3.58 27.63 -3.87
C GLU A 242 -4.52 26.47 -3.51
N MET A 243 -4.66 26.22 -2.26
CA MET A 243 -5.56 25.23 -1.71
C MET A 243 -7.03 25.60 -1.92
N GLN A 244 -7.41 26.84 -1.73
CA GLN A 244 -8.76 27.31 -2.01
C GLN A 244 -9.12 27.06 -3.49
N ARG A 245 -8.19 27.32 -4.42
CA ARG A 245 -8.39 27.03 -5.85
C ARG A 245 -8.61 25.56 -6.16
N LEU A 246 -7.94 24.65 -5.45
CA LEU A 246 -8.15 23.19 -5.57
C LEU A 246 -9.57 22.80 -5.17
N ILE A 247 -10.10 23.40 -4.13
CA ILE A 247 -11.45 23.12 -3.62
C ILE A 247 -12.52 23.67 -4.55
N GLU A 248 -12.39 24.93 -4.95
CA GLU A 248 -13.31 25.56 -5.90
C GLU A 248 -13.38 24.79 -7.23
N ALA A 249 -12.25 24.24 -7.67
CA ALA A 249 -12.16 23.45 -8.90
C ALA A 249 -12.81 22.05 -8.79
N THR A 250 -13.11 21.57 -7.60
CA THR A 250 -13.67 20.21 -7.36
C THR A 250 -15.09 20.24 -6.82
N GLU A 251 -15.69 21.42 -6.74
CA GLU A 251 -17.05 21.60 -6.25
C GLU A 251 -18.06 20.78 -7.07
N GLY A 252 -18.85 19.95 -6.40
CA GLY A 252 -19.81 19.02 -7.02
C GLY A 252 -19.25 17.71 -7.57
N GLU A 253 -17.93 17.58 -7.72
CA GLU A 253 -17.27 16.43 -8.36
C GLU A 253 -16.53 15.52 -7.38
N VAL A 254 -16.45 15.97 -6.13
CA VAL A 254 -15.87 15.22 -5.00
C VAL A 254 -16.96 14.99 -3.95
N VAL A 255 -16.98 13.79 -3.39
CA VAL A 255 -17.86 13.43 -2.25
C VAL A 255 -16.98 13.11 -1.05
N LEU A 256 -17.25 13.74 0.09
CA LEU A 256 -16.55 13.55 1.35
C LEU A 256 -17.49 12.96 2.41
N ASP A 257 -16.93 12.37 3.46
CA ASP A 257 -17.72 12.07 4.66
C ASP A 257 -18.00 13.34 5.49
N ASP A 258 -19.01 13.26 6.36
CA ASP A 258 -19.45 14.37 7.22
C ASP A 258 -18.50 14.64 8.42
N ALA A 259 -17.66 13.65 8.77
CA ALA A 259 -16.68 13.79 9.84
C ALA A 259 -15.37 14.45 9.38
N LEU A 260 -15.12 14.48 8.07
CA LEU A 260 -13.96 15.13 7.49
C LEU A 260 -14.18 16.65 7.43
N SER A 261 -14.06 17.28 8.61
CA SER A 261 -14.21 18.72 8.73
C SER A 261 -12.99 19.44 8.16
N LEU A 262 -13.20 20.69 7.80
CA LEU A 262 -12.14 21.58 7.36
C LEU A 262 -11.01 21.71 8.40
N GLU A 263 -11.39 21.85 9.67
CA GLU A 263 -10.43 21.98 10.77
C GLU A 263 -9.54 20.73 10.90
N ALA A 264 -10.14 19.52 10.80
CA ALA A 264 -9.41 18.27 10.83
C ALA A 264 -8.40 18.17 9.68
N LEU A 265 -8.77 18.63 8.50
CA LEU A 265 -7.93 18.64 7.32
C LEU A 265 -6.79 19.66 7.43
N LEU A 266 -7.04 20.84 8.02
CA LEU A 266 -6.03 21.85 8.30
C LEU A 266 -4.96 21.36 9.27
N ASP A 267 -5.39 20.78 10.38
CA ASP A 267 -4.51 20.24 11.39
C ASP A 267 -3.63 19.10 10.80
N LEU A 268 -4.23 18.25 9.97
CA LEU A 268 -3.49 17.23 9.25
C LEU A 268 -2.46 17.82 8.27
N GLY A 269 -2.83 18.83 7.50
CA GLY A 269 -1.92 19.53 6.57
C GLY A 269 -0.74 20.21 7.28
N GLU A 270 -0.97 20.81 8.44
CA GLU A 270 0.09 21.41 9.24
C GLU A 270 1.07 20.36 9.77
N ARG A 271 0.59 19.21 10.21
CA ARG A 271 1.40 18.08 10.69
C ARG A 271 2.25 17.45 9.60
N PHE A 272 1.75 17.43 8.37
CA PHE A 272 2.48 16.93 7.20
C PHE A 272 3.25 18.02 6.43
N ARG A 273 3.46 19.19 7.05
CA ARG A 273 4.22 20.28 6.42
C ARG A 273 5.59 19.83 5.93
N ASP A 274 6.28 19.01 6.70
CA ASP A 274 7.64 18.54 6.44
C ASP A 274 7.67 17.11 5.90
N PHE A 275 6.53 16.62 5.38
CA PHE A 275 6.41 15.28 4.83
C PHE A 275 7.36 15.09 3.63
N ASN A 276 8.18 14.04 3.70
CA ASN A 276 9.02 13.64 2.59
C ASN A 276 8.25 12.70 1.65
N VAL A 277 8.03 13.14 0.41
CA VAL A 277 7.31 12.35 -0.60
C VAL A 277 8.04 11.05 -0.95
N GLU A 278 9.36 10.99 -0.79
CA GLU A 278 10.14 9.76 -1.01
C GLU A 278 9.80 8.67 -0.01
N SER A 279 9.29 9.04 1.18
CA SER A 279 8.82 8.09 2.18
C SER A 279 7.38 7.58 1.96
N PHE A 280 6.74 7.98 0.84
CA PHE A 280 5.40 7.52 0.47
C PHE A 280 5.48 6.15 -0.19
N GLU A 281 4.97 5.15 0.51
CA GLU A 281 4.95 3.77 0.05
C GLU A 281 3.63 3.43 -0.65
N VAL A 282 3.72 2.82 -1.82
CA VAL A 282 2.56 2.38 -2.60
C VAL A 282 2.62 0.88 -2.79
N VAL A 283 1.61 0.19 -2.28
CA VAL A 283 1.50 -1.27 -2.36
C VAL A 283 0.18 -1.70 -2.98
N THR A 284 0.16 -2.85 -3.63
CA THR A 284 -1.05 -3.46 -4.17
C THR A 284 -1.38 -4.71 -3.38
N LEU A 285 -2.65 -4.88 -3.04
CA LEU A 285 -3.14 -6.09 -2.36
C LEU A 285 -2.91 -7.32 -3.26
N PRO A 286 -2.15 -8.32 -2.82
CA PRO A 286 -1.82 -9.48 -3.66
C PRO A 286 -3.04 -10.37 -3.88
N VAL A 287 -3.27 -10.74 -5.15
CA VAL A 287 -4.39 -11.60 -5.56
C VAL A 287 -3.95 -12.60 -6.62
N ASP A 288 -4.57 -13.76 -6.61
CA ASP A 288 -4.52 -14.74 -7.70
C ASP A 288 -5.66 -14.48 -8.66
N ASN A 289 -5.35 -14.40 -9.94
CA ASN A 289 -6.38 -14.28 -10.97
C ASN A 289 -7.09 -15.62 -11.19
N GLY A 290 -8.40 -15.60 -11.22
CA GLY A 290 -9.21 -16.80 -11.41
C GLY A 290 -10.62 -16.49 -11.94
N TYR A 291 -11.51 -17.47 -11.81
CA TYR A 291 -12.88 -17.33 -12.26
C TYR A 291 -13.86 -17.76 -11.18
N ALA A 292 -14.94 -17.01 -11.00
CA ALA A 292 -16.12 -17.39 -10.26
C ALA A 292 -17.28 -17.55 -11.26
N GLY A 293 -17.57 -18.79 -11.66
CA GLY A 293 -18.43 -19.06 -12.80
C GLY A 293 -17.83 -18.49 -14.09
N ALA A 294 -18.54 -17.60 -14.78
CA ALA A 294 -18.03 -16.91 -15.98
C ALA A 294 -17.29 -15.59 -15.69
N ALA A 295 -17.30 -15.12 -14.45
CA ALA A 295 -16.70 -13.85 -14.09
C ALA A 295 -15.21 -14.02 -13.75
N ALA A 296 -14.33 -13.25 -14.40
CA ALA A 296 -12.94 -13.13 -13.99
C ALA A 296 -12.86 -12.38 -12.67
N VAL A 297 -12.13 -12.91 -11.69
CA VAL A 297 -12.06 -12.40 -10.31
C VAL A 297 -10.63 -12.53 -9.76
N GLY A 298 -10.32 -11.79 -8.69
CA GLY A 298 -9.09 -11.92 -7.92
C GLY A 298 -9.36 -12.58 -6.56
N TYR A 299 -8.62 -13.62 -6.23
CA TYR A 299 -8.65 -14.27 -4.92
C TYR A 299 -7.51 -13.75 -4.07
N LEU A 300 -7.82 -13.33 -2.84
CA LEU A 300 -6.81 -12.80 -1.92
C LEU A 300 -5.74 -13.84 -1.60
N ARG A 301 -4.48 -13.52 -1.82
CA ARG A 301 -3.34 -14.29 -1.30
C ARG A 301 -3.14 -13.93 0.17
N THR A 302 -3.87 -14.60 1.04
CA THR A 302 -4.02 -14.21 2.44
C THR A 302 -2.68 -14.11 3.18
N ALA A 303 -1.77 -15.05 2.98
CA ALA A 303 -0.47 -15.04 3.66
C ALA A 303 0.37 -13.81 3.30
N GLU A 304 0.40 -13.42 2.01
CA GLU A 304 1.12 -12.25 1.53
C GLU A 304 0.41 -10.93 1.86
N ALA A 305 -0.92 -10.95 1.94
CA ALA A 305 -1.71 -9.77 2.25
C ALA A 305 -1.62 -9.37 3.73
N GLN A 306 -1.46 -10.33 4.65
CA GLN A 306 -1.48 -10.06 6.08
C GLN A 306 -0.44 -9.02 6.54
N PRO A 307 0.85 -9.07 6.14
CA PRO A 307 1.82 -8.06 6.51
C PRO A 307 1.45 -6.66 6.00
N LEU A 308 0.92 -6.58 4.78
CA LEU A 308 0.48 -5.31 4.19
C LEU A 308 -0.74 -4.76 4.94
N LEU A 309 -1.74 -5.59 5.19
CA LEU A 309 -2.95 -5.20 5.91
C LEU A 309 -2.67 -4.79 7.35
N ALA A 310 -1.65 -5.37 8.00
CA ALA A 310 -1.24 -5.02 9.36
C ALA A 310 -0.88 -3.52 9.48
N VAL A 311 -0.21 -2.94 8.47
CA VAL A 311 0.06 -1.49 8.41
C VAL A 311 -1.25 -0.72 8.53
N PHE A 312 -2.22 -1.05 7.68
CA PHE A 312 -3.49 -0.34 7.59
C PHE A 312 -4.43 -0.60 8.77
N ARG A 313 -4.21 -1.67 9.53
CA ARG A 313 -4.88 -1.95 10.81
C ARG A 313 -4.31 -1.15 11.98
N GLY A 314 -3.27 -0.35 11.74
CA GLY A 314 -2.54 0.33 12.81
C GLY A 314 -1.67 -0.62 13.64
N GLN A 315 -1.57 -1.85 13.22
CA GLN A 315 -0.56 -2.78 13.69
C GLN A 315 0.70 -2.36 12.93
N THR A 316 1.52 -1.54 13.54
CA THR A 316 2.74 -1.06 12.91
C THR A 316 3.57 -2.27 12.47
N LEU A 317 3.96 -2.34 11.18
CA LEU A 317 5.06 -3.23 10.76
C LEU A 317 6.39 -2.81 11.39
N LEU A 318 6.41 -1.73 12.15
CA LEU A 318 7.48 -1.37 13.07
C LEU A 318 7.59 -2.32 14.26
N GLY A 319 6.88 -3.44 14.17
CA GLY A 319 6.86 -4.51 15.15
C GLY A 319 5.63 -4.41 16.03
N THR A 320 5.06 -5.57 16.28
CA THR A 320 4.41 -5.84 17.55
C THR A 320 5.26 -5.17 18.62
N PRO A 321 4.73 -4.39 19.58
CA PRO A 321 5.53 -3.91 20.70
C PRO A 321 6.40 -5.05 21.18
N ASN A 322 7.70 -4.81 21.40
CA ASN A 322 8.65 -5.86 21.80
C ASN A 322 8.08 -6.77 22.89
N ALA A 323 7.29 -6.19 23.79
CA ALA A 323 6.61 -6.88 24.88
C ALA A 323 5.61 -7.96 24.43
N LEU A 324 5.06 -7.87 23.21
CA LEU A 324 4.12 -8.87 22.67
C LEU A 324 4.84 -10.00 21.93
N ALA A 325 6.09 -9.79 21.49
CA ALA A 325 6.89 -10.85 20.89
C ALA A 325 7.40 -11.82 21.99
N ARG A 326 6.84 -13.03 22.01
CA ARG A 326 7.17 -14.09 22.96
C ARG A 326 8.27 -14.97 22.40
N VAL A 327 9.50 -14.72 22.84
CA VAL A 327 10.72 -15.27 22.25
C VAL A 327 11.32 -16.35 23.15
N GLU A 328 11.61 -17.51 22.59
CA GLU A 328 12.54 -18.50 23.16
C GLU A 328 13.91 -18.33 22.48
N VAL A 329 14.99 -18.27 23.25
CA VAL A 329 16.35 -18.15 22.71
C VAL A 329 17.07 -19.49 22.81
N ARG A 330 17.57 -19.98 21.68
CA ARG A 330 18.35 -21.22 21.62
C ARG A 330 19.80 -20.97 21.19
N ASN A 331 20.73 -21.54 21.94
CA ASN A 331 22.14 -21.44 21.63
C ASN A 331 22.55 -22.46 20.57
N GLY A 332 22.83 -22.01 19.34
CA GLY A 332 23.39 -22.79 18.25
C GLY A 332 24.88 -22.55 18.00
N THR A 333 25.54 -21.76 18.83
CA THR A 333 26.99 -21.51 18.73
C THR A 333 27.84 -22.52 19.52
N GLY A 334 27.25 -23.16 20.52
CA GLY A 334 27.97 -24.01 21.49
C GLY A 334 28.72 -23.23 22.57
N GLN A 335 28.64 -21.90 22.60
CA GLN A 335 29.26 -21.05 23.59
C GLN A 335 28.44 -21.06 24.89
N ALA A 336 29.03 -21.49 25.99
CA ALA A 336 28.33 -21.58 27.29
C ALA A 336 27.75 -20.22 27.71
N GLY A 337 26.46 -20.20 28.10
CA GLY A 337 25.79 -18.99 28.60
C GLY A 337 25.28 -18.03 27.52
N GLN A 338 25.53 -18.28 26.25
CA GLN A 338 25.16 -17.37 25.19
C GLN A 338 23.64 -17.12 25.12
N ALA A 339 22.81 -18.18 25.13
CA ALA A 339 21.35 -18.00 25.10
C ALA A 339 20.85 -17.12 26.27
N SER A 340 21.43 -17.30 27.45
CA SER A 340 21.06 -16.48 28.61
C SER A 340 21.47 -15.03 28.46
N SER A 341 22.65 -14.75 27.93
CA SER A 341 23.12 -13.39 27.66
C SER A 341 22.26 -12.66 26.63
N VAL A 342 21.91 -13.35 25.53
CA VAL A 342 21.03 -12.82 24.50
C VAL A 342 19.62 -12.58 25.05
N ALA A 343 19.12 -13.50 25.87
CA ALA A 343 17.83 -13.36 26.54
C ALA A 343 17.77 -12.14 27.47
N GLU A 344 18.85 -11.87 28.23
CA GLU A 344 18.95 -10.66 29.08
C GLU A 344 18.92 -9.39 28.21
N THR A 345 19.68 -9.35 27.13
CA THR A 345 19.68 -8.20 26.21
C THR A 345 18.29 -8.00 25.58
N LEU A 346 17.62 -9.05 25.12
CA LEU A 346 16.26 -8.94 24.59
C LEU A 346 15.27 -8.42 25.65
N ARG A 347 15.39 -8.87 26.90
CA ARG A 347 14.55 -8.35 27.99
C ARG A 347 14.81 -6.87 28.26
N SER A 348 16.06 -6.42 28.20
CA SER A 348 16.39 -4.99 28.36
C SER A 348 15.81 -4.13 27.23
N GLU A 349 15.64 -4.70 26.05
CA GLU A 349 14.96 -4.07 24.90
C GLU A 349 13.41 -4.23 24.95
N GLY A 350 12.87 -4.79 26.02
CA GLY A 350 11.45 -4.90 26.27
C GLY A 350 10.76 -6.14 25.69
N PHE A 351 11.51 -7.13 25.20
CA PHE A 351 10.93 -8.40 24.72
C PHE A 351 10.46 -9.32 25.87
N THR A 352 9.41 -10.09 25.62
CA THR A 352 8.99 -11.16 26.52
C THR A 352 9.74 -12.44 26.18
N VAL A 353 10.86 -12.70 26.89
CA VAL A 353 11.60 -13.95 26.71
C VAL A 353 11.02 -15.03 27.59
N VAL A 354 10.41 -16.03 26.97
CA VAL A 354 9.69 -17.15 27.63
C VAL A 354 10.58 -18.33 28.00
N GLY A 355 11.77 -18.45 27.42
CA GLY A 355 12.70 -19.54 27.72
C GLY A 355 14.06 -19.38 27.06
N THR A 356 15.02 -20.19 27.55
CA THR A 356 16.34 -20.37 26.94
C THR A 356 16.66 -21.86 26.87
N ALA A 357 17.28 -22.32 25.78
CA ALA A 357 17.68 -23.71 25.58
C ALA A 357 18.94 -23.80 24.69
N ASP A 358 19.49 -24.98 24.52
CA ASP A 358 20.45 -25.26 23.46
C ASP A 358 19.71 -25.68 22.18
N ALA A 359 20.27 -25.30 21.03
CA ALA A 359 19.78 -25.79 19.75
C ALA A 359 20.12 -27.27 19.56
N PRO A 360 19.36 -28.01 18.72
CA PRO A 360 19.64 -29.43 18.42
C PRO A 360 21.02 -29.68 17.77
N GLY A 361 21.67 -28.61 17.25
CA GLY A 361 22.99 -28.64 16.63
C GLY A 361 23.67 -27.30 16.74
N TYR A 362 24.99 -27.27 16.50
CA TYR A 362 25.82 -26.06 16.55
C TYR A 362 26.46 -25.77 15.20
N GLY A 363 26.78 -24.49 14.97
CA GLY A 363 27.54 -24.04 13.81
C GLY A 363 26.75 -23.69 12.56
N GLY A 364 25.40 -23.76 12.63
CA GLY A 364 24.53 -23.25 11.58
C GLY A 364 24.42 -21.71 11.56
N PRO A 365 23.66 -21.15 10.61
CA PRO A 365 23.36 -19.73 10.58
C PRO A 365 22.41 -19.33 11.73
N THR A 366 22.30 -18.02 11.98
CA THR A 366 21.29 -17.46 12.89
C THR A 366 19.91 -17.55 12.25
N VAL A 367 18.98 -18.22 12.94
CA VAL A 367 17.62 -18.49 12.44
C VAL A 367 16.59 -17.92 13.40
N ILE A 368 15.61 -17.23 12.86
CA ILE A 368 14.41 -16.77 13.55
C ILE A 368 13.25 -17.64 13.07
N ARG A 369 12.94 -18.68 13.83
CA ARG A 369 11.83 -19.58 13.51
C ARG A 369 10.56 -19.11 14.19
N TYR A 370 9.43 -19.11 13.51
CA TYR A 370 8.19 -18.53 14.04
C TYR A 370 6.96 -19.42 13.78
N ALA A 371 6.00 -19.34 14.70
CA ALA A 371 4.70 -20.00 14.53
C ALA A 371 3.92 -19.40 13.34
N PRO A 372 3.08 -20.15 12.62
CA PRO A 372 2.41 -19.71 11.40
C PRO A 372 1.70 -18.36 11.47
N SER A 373 1.25 -17.95 12.66
CA SER A 373 0.58 -16.65 12.89
C SER A 373 1.48 -15.59 13.55
N ALA A 374 2.80 -15.84 13.67
CA ALA A 374 3.73 -15.00 14.43
C ALA A 374 4.79 -14.30 13.56
N LEU A 375 4.51 -14.09 12.28
CA LEU A 375 5.44 -13.42 11.37
C LEU A 375 5.84 -12.01 11.84
N LEU A 376 4.89 -11.24 12.37
CA LEU A 376 5.16 -9.86 12.84
C LEU A 376 6.08 -9.85 14.07
N GLU A 377 5.91 -10.82 14.98
CA GLU A 377 6.78 -11.01 16.13
C GLU A 377 8.20 -11.41 15.67
N ALA A 378 8.30 -12.28 14.65
CA ALA A 378 9.59 -12.67 14.07
C ALA A 378 10.31 -11.50 13.39
N VAL A 379 9.60 -10.68 12.62
CA VAL A 379 10.14 -9.46 12.01
C VAL A 379 10.61 -8.48 13.09
N THR A 380 9.89 -8.36 14.20
CA THR A 380 10.30 -7.53 15.33
C THR A 380 11.64 -7.97 15.90
N VAL A 381 11.84 -9.28 16.07
CA VAL A 381 13.12 -9.85 16.53
C VAL A 381 14.21 -9.65 15.50
N ALA A 382 13.92 -9.89 14.20
CA ALA A 382 14.88 -9.76 13.11
C ALA A 382 15.48 -8.36 13.00
N ARG A 383 14.74 -7.33 13.31
CA ARG A 383 15.22 -5.94 13.30
C ARG A 383 16.38 -5.71 14.28
N TYR A 384 16.44 -6.48 15.34
CA TYR A 384 17.54 -6.41 16.34
C TYR A 384 18.71 -7.34 16.01
N ILE A 385 18.49 -8.36 15.18
CA ILE A 385 19.54 -9.33 14.81
C ILE A 385 20.35 -8.81 13.61
N GLY A 386 19.72 -8.17 12.64
CA GLY A 386 20.38 -7.68 11.44
C GLY A 386 19.94 -8.44 10.18
N ARG A 387 20.64 -8.13 9.07
CA ARG A 387 20.25 -8.57 7.74
C ARG A 387 20.60 -10.03 7.42
N ASP A 388 21.44 -10.65 8.23
CA ASP A 388 21.94 -12.01 7.98
C ASP A 388 21.09 -13.10 8.67
N ALA A 389 20.08 -12.70 9.43
CA ALA A 389 19.19 -13.64 10.10
C ALA A 389 18.18 -14.27 9.14
N VAL A 390 18.11 -15.60 9.18
CA VAL A 390 17.14 -16.37 8.38
C VAL A 390 15.78 -16.37 9.09
N LEU A 391 14.71 -15.92 8.42
CA LEU A 391 13.33 -16.05 8.89
C LEU A 391 12.75 -17.37 8.36
N GLU A 392 12.33 -18.27 9.25
CA GLU A 392 11.80 -19.60 8.90
C GLU A 392 10.43 -19.82 9.54
N ARG A 393 9.42 -20.11 8.73
CA ARG A 393 8.11 -20.50 9.23
C ARG A 393 8.16 -21.94 9.76
N ALA A 394 7.84 -22.13 11.02
CA ALA A 394 7.74 -23.48 11.59
C ALA A 394 6.50 -24.23 11.04
N PRO A 395 6.58 -25.56 10.87
CA PRO A 395 5.42 -26.38 10.61
C PRO A 395 4.35 -26.22 11.69
N ASP A 396 3.09 -26.45 11.32
CA ASP A 396 1.96 -26.34 12.23
C ASP A 396 2.14 -27.28 13.43
N GLY A 397 2.09 -26.72 14.64
CA GLY A 397 2.24 -27.46 15.89
C GLY A 397 3.67 -27.71 16.38
N GLU A 398 4.70 -27.27 15.68
CA GLU A 398 6.09 -27.36 16.17
C GLU A 398 6.38 -26.36 17.28
N ILE A 399 5.96 -25.10 17.10
CA ILE A 399 6.05 -24.06 18.13
C ILE A 399 4.72 -24.03 18.88
N THR A 400 4.75 -24.38 20.17
CA THR A 400 3.55 -24.55 21.00
C THR A 400 3.65 -23.78 22.32
N GLY A 401 2.55 -23.73 23.06
CA GLY A 401 2.49 -23.06 24.36
C GLY A 401 2.53 -21.55 24.22
N GLU A 402 3.33 -20.89 25.05
CA GLU A 402 3.47 -19.43 25.06
C GLU A 402 4.49 -18.92 24.05
N THR A 403 5.34 -19.79 23.51
CA THR A 403 6.37 -19.42 22.53
C THR A 403 5.70 -19.06 21.20
N ARG A 404 6.12 -17.95 20.63
CA ARG A 404 5.67 -17.49 19.33
C ARG A 404 6.81 -17.46 18.31
N VAL A 405 8.01 -17.14 18.81
CA VAL A 405 9.23 -17.01 18.02
C VAL A 405 10.35 -17.76 18.74
N VAL A 406 11.18 -18.48 17.98
CA VAL A 406 12.40 -19.13 18.46
C VAL A 406 13.59 -18.49 17.77
N LEU A 407 14.41 -17.74 18.50
CA LEU A 407 15.69 -17.23 18.02
C LEU A 407 16.77 -18.29 18.26
N ILE A 408 17.30 -18.85 17.19
CA ILE A 408 18.46 -19.76 17.23
C ILE A 408 19.69 -18.97 16.82
N THR A 409 20.59 -18.72 17.76
CA THR A 409 21.84 -18.01 17.46
C THR A 409 22.83 -18.94 16.76
N GLY A 410 23.32 -18.56 15.60
CA GLY A 410 24.24 -19.33 14.77
C GLY A 410 25.72 -18.90 14.92
N SER A 411 26.60 -19.49 14.11
CA SER A 411 28.03 -19.15 14.08
C SER A 411 28.32 -17.72 13.58
N ASP A 412 27.37 -17.13 12.87
CA ASP A 412 27.34 -15.77 12.35
C ASP A 412 26.78 -14.74 13.33
N PHE A 413 26.29 -15.18 14.49
CA PHE A 413 25.68 -14.28 15.47
C PHE A 413 26.73 -13.39 16.16
N THR A 414 26.68 -12.10 15.88
CA THR A 414 27.60 -11.09 16.42
C THR A 414 27.04 -10.30 17.61
N GLY A 415 25.78 -10.54 17.99
CA GLY A 415 25.06 -9.81 19.03
C GLY A 415 23.82 -9.10 18.49
N LEU A 416 23.07 -8.46 19.38
CA LEU A 416 21.96 -7.60 18.99
C LEU A 416 22.48 -6.26 18.47
N LEU A 417 21.83 -5.71 17.47
CA LEU A 417 22.13 -4.37 16.96
C LEU A 417 21.81 -3.32 18.04
N PRO A 418 22.70 -2.35 18.28
CA PRO A 418 22.48 -1.29 19.27
C PRO A 418 21.33 -0.35 18.87
N THR A 419 21.00 -0.31 17.58
CA THR A 419 19.84 0.37 17.02
C THR A 419 19.14 -0.60 16.10
N PRO A 420 17.87 -0.94 16.34
CA PRO A 420 17.14 -1.88 15.50
C PRO A 420 16.97 -1.31 14.09
N LEU A 421 17.04 -2.18 13.10
CA LEU A 421 16.79 -1.82 11.70
C LEU A 421 15.40 -1.18 11.57
N THR A 422 15.29 -0.16 10.72
CA THR A 422 14.00 0.38 10.33
C THR A 422 13.28 -0.63 9.43
N PHE A 423 11.97 -0.49 9.28
CA PHE A 423 11.22 -1.34 8.34
C PHE A 423 11.71 -1.12 6.89
N GLU A 424 12.08 0.10 6.54
CA GLU A 424 12.63 0.45 5.25
C GLU A 424 13.95 -0.30 4.97
N ASP A 425 14.85 -0.34 5.95
CA ASP A 425 16.08 -1.15 5.85
C ASP A 425 15.79 -2.63 5.64
N PHE A 426 14.70 -3.13 6.25
CA PHE A 426 14.31 -4.54 6.14
C PHE A 426 13.59 -4.83 4.82
N SER A 427 12.76 -3.92 4.31
CA SER A 427 12.08 -4.05 3.02
C SER A 427 13.06 -4.05 1.85
N ILE A 428 14.07 -3.18 1.88
CA ILE A 428 15.15 -3.16 0.89
C ILE A 428 15.90 -4.49 0.86
N TYR A 429 16.17 -5.07 2.02
CA TYR A 429 16.81 -6.37 2.13
C TYR A 429 15.97 -7.50 1.49
N VAL A 430 14.67 -7.53 1.75
CA VAL A 430 13.75 -8.50 1.14
C VAL A 430 13.71 -8.33 -0.39
N GLU A 431 13.67 -7.11 -0.89
CA GLU A 431 13.72 -6.84 -2.34
C GLU A 431 15.06 -7.22 -2.96
N GLN A 432 16.19 -6.97 -2.29
CA GLN A 432 17.51 -7.39 -2.77
C GLN A 432 17.64 -8.90 -2.82
N ALA A 433 17.24 -9.61 -1.77
CA ALA A 433 17.25 -11.06 -1.72
C ALA A 433 16.37 -11.68 -2.84
N ARG A 434 15.23 -11.05 -3.12
CA ARG A 434 14.36 -11.42 -4.24
C ARG A 434 15.04 -11.22 -5.60
N ALA A 435 15.68 -10.07 -5.80
CA ALA A 435 16.38 -9.77 -7.05
C ALA A 435 17.55 -10.72 -7.29
N GLU A 436 18.31 -11.05 -6.25
CA GLU A 436 19.41 -12.02 -6.29
C GLU A 436 18.91 -13.43 -6.63
N TYR A 437 17.80 -13.86 -6.02
CA TYR A 437 17.16 -15.15 -6.33
C TYR A 437 16.71 -15.22 -7.79
N GLU A 438 16.00 -14.21 -8.29
CA GLU A 438 15.56 -14.19 -9.69
C GLU A 438 16.75 -14.15 -10.67
N ALA A 439 17.82 -13.44 -10.32
CA ALA A 439 19.05 -13.42 -11.11
C ALA A 439 19.75 -14.80 -11.12
N ALA A 440 19.84 -15.48 -10.00
CA ALA A 440 20.41 -16.82 -9.90
C ALA A 440 19.59 -17.84 -10.69
N LYS A 441 18.26 -17.78 -10.59
CA LYS A 441 17.32 -18.60 -11.37
C LYS A 441 17.46 -18.35 -12.88
N ALA A 442 17.57 -17.10 -13.30
CA ALA A 442 17.80 -16.74 -14.69
C ALA A 442 19.18 -17.21 -15.22
N ALA A 443 20.18 -17.28 -14.34
CA ALA A 443 21.52 -17.80 -14.65
C ALA A 443 21.59 -19.34 -14.71
N GLY A 444 20.47 -20.04 -14.45
CA GLY A 444 20.41 -21.52 -14.49
C GLY A 444 21.16 -22.19 -13.33
N VAL A 445 21.35 -21.48 -12.22
CA VAL A 445 21.88 -22.08 -10.99
C VAL A 445 20.85 -23.10 -10.49
N PRO A 446 21.22 -24.40 -10.32
CA PRO A 446 20.28 -25.39 -9.82
C PRO A 446 19.80 -25.00 -8.42
N ASP A 447 18.51 -25.14 -8.20
CA ASP A 447 17.90 -24.98 -6.88
C ASP A 447 18.32 -26.19 -6.02
N GLU A 448 19.48 -26.08 -5.34
CA GLU A 448 20.00 -27.13 -4.46
C GLU A 448 19.34 -27.03 -3.07
N GLY A 449 18.12 -27.44 -3.00
CA GLY A 449 17.36 -27.49 -1.78
C GLY A 449 16.04 -26.76 -1.95
N GLU A 450 15.12 -27.01 -1.06
CA GLU A 450 13.83 -26.30 -0.97
C GLU A 450 14.08 -24.80 -0.86
N GLY A 451 14.60 -24.24 -1.97
CA GLY A 451 14.98 -22.85 -2.11
C GLY A 451 13.73 -22.01 -2.07
N LEU A 452 13.82 -20.91 -1.36
CA LEU A 452 12.82 -19.87 -1.28
C LEU A 452 12.27 -19.53 -2.66
N THR A 453 11.05 -19.90 -2.89
CA THR A 453 10.27 -19.32 -3.98
C THR A 453 9.92 -17.87 -3.63
N VAL A 454 9.59 -17.06 -4.63
CA VAL A 454 9.00 -15.72 -4.38
C VAL A 454 7.80 -15.84 -3.45
N ASP A 455 7.11 -16.98 -3.49
CA ASP A 455 6.01 -17.34 -2.59
C ASP A 455 6.50 -17.61 -1.15
N ASP A 456 7.73 -18.11 -0.95
CA ASP A 456 8.31 -18.37 0.38
C ASP A 456 8.83 -17.09 1.05
N VAL A 457 9.34 -16.13 0.29
CA VAL A 457 9.71 -14.79 0.83
C VAL A 457 8.45 -14.05 1.27
N THR A 458 7.36 -14.22 0.54
CA THR A 458 6.04 -13.70 0.89
C THR A 458 5.27 -14.61 1.85
N ALA A 459 5.60 -15.90 1.92
CA ALA A 459 5.05 -16.85 2.89
C ALA A 459 5.84 -16.91 4.22
N GLY A 460 6.91 -16.12 4.36
CA GLY A 460 7.62 -15.92 5.63
C GLY A 460 8.86 -16.78 5.85
N SER A 461 9.48 -17.30 4.80
CA SER A 461 10.84 -17.84 4.91
C SER A 461 11.80 -17.02 4.03
N VAL A 462 12.74 -16.31 4.64
CA VAL A 462 13.78 -15.54 3.94
C VAL A 462 15.13 -16.21 4.21
N THR A 463 15.64 -16.98 3.26
CA THR A 463 17.04 -17.39 3.22
C THR A 463 17.75 -16.64 2.11
N ALA A 464 18.76 -15.85 2.45
CA ALA A 464 19.72 -15.40 1.44
C ALA A 464 20.51 -16.62 0.93
N PRO A 465 20.62 -16.83 -0.39
CA PRO A 465 21.45 -17.90 -0.90
C PRO A 465 22.91 -17.65 -0.47
N SER A 466 23.51 -18.63 0.18
CA SER A 466 24.95 -18.61 0.47
C SER A 466 25.68 -18.72 -0.86
N ILE A 467 26.30 -17.64 -1.30
CA ILE A 467 27.24 -17.64 -2.42
C ILE A 467 28.48 -18.36 -1.92
N THR A 468 28.60 -19.65 -2.21
CA THR A 468 29.89 -20.34 -2.14
C THR A 468 30.71 -19.93 -3.36
N THR A 469 31.76 -19.18 -3.09
CA THR A 469 32.83 -18.86 -4.05
C THR A 469 33.56 -20.10 -4.55
#